data_ed0c51c75bcad7c9446619f0718a45bb
#
_entry.id   ed0c51c75bcad7c9446619f0718a45bb
#
_cell.length_a   1.000
_cell.length_b   1.000
_cell.length_c   1.000
_cell.angle_alpha   90.00
_cell.angle_beta   90.00
_cell.angle_gamma   90.00
#
_symmetry.space_group_name_H-M   'P 1'
#
loop_
_entity.id
_entity.type
_entity.pdbx_description
1 polymer ?
#
loop_
_entity_poly.entity_id
_entity_poly.type
_entity_poly.pdbx_seq_one_letter_code
_entity_poly.pdbx_strand_id
1 'polypeptide(L)'
;QSVLPCSDRVKTCFKMANTDRLSVFISAMLDSMGFNRHMTDFRISSMVHSNVIGALKSDVIGNNVIGGNVEGTSQYGQGDIDYMHVSKYITVRGRHIDPPRCQHIVLYTEDRDVHHGYTWLRVGHNGKREYIFTQAMVLTVGPYSKLNYYLSGSAYIQFRQHIMMQYSPLSLQFQHISGPSQPILSNGIQYDSVCSFPHPDCPVQASKWMDRCGTNGWPPETIVTAIVQSGCHIVPKGFKGSPSYHMEWCISFAVHEKSIIQLFNMTQRHFFILLKIIAKDLRENFPDLQDVITSYTMKTVALWQVELHQTRDWDRSHVLDRVMEALYFLKSCVESQNLPAYFIPENNLFDRKNKLLYGSTFVPSS
;
A
#
# COMPACT_ATOMS: atom_id res chain seq x y z
N GLN A 1 25.38 3.75 38.17
CA GLN A 1 25.31 4.96 37.32
C GLN A 1 26.74 5.37 36.97
N SER A 2 27.22 4.98 35.77
CA SER A 2 28.50 5.43 35.23
C SER A 2 28.30 6.82 34.58
N VAL A 3 28.86 7.83 35.25
CA VAL A 3 28.90 9.20 34.76
C VAL A 3 29.93 9.25 33.62
N LEU A 4 29.51 9.45 32.38
CA LEU A 4 30.40 9.65 31.24
C LEU A 4 31.30 10.88 31.46
N PRO A 5 32.59 10.84 31.03
CA PRO A 5 33.50 11.97 31.11
C PRO A 5 32.95 13.22 30.42
N CYS A 6 33.25 14.39 30.97
CA CYS A 6 32.74 15.69 30.47
C CYS A 6 33.04 15.96 29.00
N SER A 7 34.19 15.42 28.49
CA SER A 7 34.57 15.50 27.08
C SER A 7 33.59 14.80 26.11
N ASP A 8 32.99 13.70 26.53
CA ASP A 8 32.09 12.92 25.69
C ASP A 8 30.67 13.54 25.69
N ARG A 9 30.26 14.17 26.80
CA ARG A 9 29.04 14.97 26.85
C ARG A 9 29.10 16.19 25.92
N VAL A 10 30.22 16.89 25.90
CA VAL A 10 30.43 18.05 25.01
C VAL A 10 30.46 17.62 23.56
N LYS A 11 31.14 16.52 23.20
CA LYS A 11 31.14 15.96 21.83
C LYS A 11 29.75 15.50 21.41
N THR A 12 28.98 14.88 22.29
CA THR A 12 27.61 14.45 22.03
C THR A 12 26.68 15.65 21.82
N CYS A 13 26.77 16.68 22.67
CA CYS A 13 26.00 17.93 22.50
C CYS A 13 26.38 18.67 21.22
N PHE A 14 27.66 18.75 20.86
CA PHE A 14 28.11 19.38 19.62
C PHE A 14 27.64 18.60 18.37
N LYS A 15 27.63 17.28 18.44
CA LYS A 15 27.13 16.40 17.37
C LYS A 15 25.63 16.54 17.21
N MET A 16 24.86 16.59 18.31
CA MET A 16 23.40 16.83 18.28
C MET A 16 23.08 18.21 17.71
N ALA A 17 23.73 19.29 18.16
CA ALA A 17 23.49 20.64 17.66
C ALA A 17 23.79 20.78 16.14
N ASN A 18 24.73 20.02 15.60
CA ASN A 18 24.99 19.99 14.15
C ASN A 18 23.92 19.19 13.40
N THR A 19 23.42 18.10 13.97
CA THR A 19 22.35 17.28 13.37
C THR A 19 21.06 18.08 13.31
N ASP A 20 20.71 18.82 14.36
CA ASP A 20 19.53 19.68 14.43
C ASP A 20 19.56 20.77 13.34
N ARG A 21 20.71 21.47 13.20
CA ARG A 21 20.91 22.49 12.17
C ARG A 21 20.81 21.89 10.76
N LEU A 22 21.40 20.74 10.54
CA LEU A 22 21.35 20.04 9.27
C LEU A 22 19.92 19.57 8.96
N SER A 23 19.18 19.09 9.96
CA SER A 23 17.77 18.71 9.85
C SER A 23 16.91 19.89 9.39
N VAL A 24 17.08 21.07 10.02
CA VAL A 24 16.37 22.30 9.64
C VAL A 24 16.74 22.74 8.23
N PHE A 25 18.01 22.69 7.87
CA PHE A 25 18.49 23.02 6.53
C PHE A 25 17.90 22.10 5.45
N ILE A 26 17.92 20.79 5.65
CA ILE A 26 17.33 19.82 4.72
C ILE A 26 15.82 20.04 4.59
N SER A 27 15.13 20.29 5.68
CA SER A 27 13.70 20.63 5.65
C SER A 27 13.41 21.89 4.83
N ALA A 28 14.24 22.93 4.97
CA ALA A 28 14.13 24.16 4.17
C ALA A 28 14.44 23.92 2.68
N MET A 29 15.42 23.07 2.38
CA MET A 29 15.69 22.63 1.02
C MET A 29 14.49 21.93 0.39
N LEU A 30 13.89 20.97 1.08
CA LEU A 30 12.69 20.28 0.61
C LEU A 30 11.52 21.24 0.38
N ASP A 31 11.33 22.22 1.28
CA ASP A 31 10.34 23.28 1.08
C ASP A 31 10.60 24.06 -0.22
N SER A 32 11.86 24.40 -0.51
CA SER A 32 12.25 25.15 -1.74
C SER A 32 12.08 24.30 -3.02
N MET A 33 12.22 22.98 -2.92
CA MET A 33 11.98 22.04 -4.01
C MET A 33 10.48 21.77 -4.26
N GLY A 34 9.58 22.48 -3.58
CA GLY A 34 8.14 22.35 -3.76
C GLY A 34 7.48 21.30 -2.86
N PHE A 35 8.17 20.80 -1.84
CA PHE A 35 7.59 19.94 -0.80
C PHE A 35 7.09 20.74 0.42
N ASN A 36 6.74 22.02 0.21
CA ASN A 36 6.11 22.85 1.20
C ASN A 36 4.59 22.62 1.28
N ARG A 37 3.97 23.14 2.33
CA ARG A 37 2.54 22.96 2.60
C ARG A 37 1.66 23.41 1.43
N HIS A 38 1.90 24.62 0.92
CA HIS A 38 1.10 25.19 -0.16
C HIS A 38 1.09 24.31 -1.43
N MET A 39 2.26 23.87 -1.90
CA MET A 39 2.38 23.01 -3.07
C MET A 39 1.86 21.61 -2.82
N THR A 40 1.95 21.11 -1.59
CA THR A 40 1.38 19.82 -1.21
C THR A 40 -0.14 19.86 -1.23
N ASP A 41 -0.75 20.88 -0.62
CA ASP A 41 -2.20 21.07 -0.61
C ASP A 41 -2.74 21.29 -2.02
N PHE A 42 -2.03 22.05 -2.87
CA PHE A 42 -2.36 22.23 -4.28
C PHE A 42 -2.37 20.89 -5.05
N ARG A 43 -1.34 20.07 -4.87
CA ARG A 43 -1.25 18.74 -5.53
C ARG A 43 -2.39 17.81 -5.11
N ILE A 44 -2.64 17.71 -3.81
CA ILE A 44 -3.73 16.90 -3.27
C ILE A 44 -5.07 17.37 -3.85
N SER A 45 -5.33 18.68 -3.82
CA SER A 45 -6.58 19.27 -4.34
C SER A 45 -6.74 19.03 -5.83
N SER A 46 -5.69 19.20 -6.63
CA SER A 46 -5.72 18.96 -8.08
C SER A 46 -6.05 17.50 -8.40
N MET A 47 -5.49 16.54 -7.66
CA MET A 47 -5.76 15.12 -7.85
C MET A 47 -7.18 14.74 -7.40
N VAL A 48 -7.71 15.35 -6.34
CA VAL A 48 -9.10 15.16 -5.92
C VAL A 48 -10.07 15.66 -6.99
N HIS A 49 -9.82 16.83 -7.58
CA HIS A 49 -10.64 17.37 -8.69
C HIS A 49 -10.61 16.47 -9.92
N SER A 50 -9.44 15.98 -10.32
CA SER A 50 -9.31 14.99 -11.41
C SER A 50 -10.12 13.72 -11.14
N ASN A 51 -10.11 13.25 -9.89
CA ASN A 51 -10.85 12.07 -9.47
C ASN A 51 -12.37 12.27 -9.59
N VAL A 52 -12.88 13.42 -9.14
CA VAL A 52 -14.30 13.78 -9.25
C VAL A 52 -14.73 13.87 -10.71
N ILE A 53 -13.95 14.52 -11.59
CA ILE A 53 -14.24 14.62 -13.02
C ILE A 53 -14.24 13.22 -13.67
N GLY A 54 -13.29 12.36 -13.32
CA GLY A 54 -13.24 10.98 -13.80
C GLY A 54 -14.45 10.16 -13.35
N ALA A 55 -14.86 10.30 -12.10
CA ALA A 55 -16.04 9.63 -11.55
C ALA A 55 -17.36 10.08 -12.18
N LEU A 56 -17.50 11.37 -12.51
CA LEU A 56 -18.68 11.92 -13.19
C LEU A 56 -18.80 11.42 -14.63
N LYS A 57 -17.70 11.09 -15.30
CA LYS A 57 -17.69 10.57 -16.69
C LYS A 57 -17.91 9.06 -16.76
N SER A 58 -17.85 8.36 -15.65
CA SER A 58 -17.95 6.90 -15.59
C SER A 58 -19.17 6.48 -14.78
N ASP A 59 -20.26 6.13 -15.47
CA ASP A 59 -21.46 5.58 -14.80
C ASP A 59 -21.25 4.19 -14.20
N VAL A 60 -20.13 3.53 -14.52
CA VAL A 60 -19.91 2.11 -14.26
C VAL A 60 -18.95 1.86 -13.09
N ILE A 61 -17.95 2.70 -12.86
CA ILE A 61 -16.88 2.42 -11.91
C ILE A 61 -16.57 3.66 -11.05
N GLY A 62 -16.52 3.49 -9.73
CA GLY A 62 -15.95 4.49 -8.82
C GLY A 62 -14.43 4.51 -8.98
N ASN A 63 -13.83 5.70 -9.10
CA ASN A 63 -12.39 5.86 -9.24
C ASN A 63 -11.79 6.47 -7.98
N ASN A 64 -10.67 5.90 -7.49
CA ASN A 64 -9.85 6.50 -6.45
C ASN A 64 -8.44 6.68 -6.97
N VAL A 65 -7.92 7.91 -6.93
CA VAL A 65 -6.48 8.14 -7.10
C VAL A 65 -5.79 7.75 -5.81
N ILE A 66 -4.73 6.96 -5.92
CA ILE A 66 -3.90 6.51 -4.79
C ILE A 66 -2.42 6.83 -5.09
N GLY A 67 -1.52 6.48 -4.19
CA GLY A 67 -0.07 6.62 -4.42
C GLY A 67 0.48 8.02 -4.15
N GLY A 68 1.76 8.19 -4.45
CA GLY A 68 2.58 9.33 -4.02
C GLY A 68 2.08 10.70 -4.47
N ASN A 69 1.43 10.79 -5.64
CA ASN A 69 0.91 12.06 -6.15
C ASN A 69 -0.22 12.62 -5.28
N VAL A 70 -1.18 11.77 -4.89
CA VAL A 70 -2.31 12.19 -4.04
C VAL A 70 -1.97 12.18 -2.54
N GLU A 71 -0.92 11.46 -2.15
CA GLU A 71 -0.35 11.52 -0.81
C GLU A 71 0.48 12.80 -0.58
N GLY A 72 0.80 13.55 -1.66
CA GLY A 72 1.60 14.76 -1.61
C GLY A 72 3.09 14.51 -1.39
N THR A 73 3.58 13.31 -1.69
CA THR A 73 4.95 12.85 -1.46
C THR A 73 5.75 12.60 -2.75
N SER A 74 5.18 12.94 -3.91
CA SER A 74 5.85 12.95 -5.21
C SER A 74 6.06 14.38 -5.70
N GLN A 75 7.08 14.59 -6.54
CA GLN A 75 7.29 15.87 -7.21
C GLN A 75 6.19 16.08 -8.27
N TYR A 76 5.72 17.32 -8.43
CA TYR A 76 4.68 17.63 -9.41
C TYR A 76 5.14 17.26 -10.84
N GLY A 77 4.28 16.54 -11.56
CA GLY A 77 4.57 16.09 -12.92
C GLY A 77 5.57 14.94 -13.02
N GLN A 78 5.99 14.35 -11.91
CA GLN A 78 6.88 13.19 -11.89
C GLN A 78 6.18 11.98 -11.24
N GLY A 79 6.46 10.81 -11.80
CA GLY A 79 5.91 9.52 -11.35
C GLY A 79 4.57 9.16 -11.99
N ASP A 80 4.22 7.92 -11.79
CA ASP A 80 3.01 7.31 -12.33
C ASP A 80 1.78 7.78 -11.56
N ILE A 81 0.64 7.79 -12.23
CA ILE A 81 -0.64 8.08 -11.58
C ILE A 81 -1.35 6.75 -11.32
N ASP A 82 -1.45 6.39 -10.05
CA ASP A 82 -2.11 5.15 -9.63
C ASP A 82 -3.64 5.37 -9.52
N TYR A 83 -4.40 4.60 -10.28
CA TYR A 83 -5.86 4.58 -10.21
C TYR A 83 -6.37 3.25 -9.67
N MET A 84 -7.18 3.30 -8.63
CA MET A 84 -7.97 2.17 -8.18
C MET A 84 -9.43 2.33 -8.65
N HIS A 85 -9.83 1.47 -9.57
CA HIS A 85 -11.20 1.40 -10.07
C HIS A 85 -12.03 0.48 -9.18
N VAL A 86 -12.95 1.06 -8.43
CA VAL A 86 -13.82 0.33 -7.50
C VAL A 86 -15.11 -0.05 -8.21
N SER A 87 -15.42 -1.33 -8.26
CA SER A 87 -16.67 -1.83 -8.86
C SER A 87 -17.90 -1.33 -8.10
N LYS A 88 -18.90 -0.85 -8.82
CA LYS A 88 -20.22 -0.48 -8.27
C LYS A 88 -21.19 -1.67 -8.22
N TYR A 89 -20.91 -2.73 -8.98
CA TYR A 89 -21.85 -3.86 -9.16
C TYR A 89 -21.41 -5.12 -8.42
N ILE A 90 -20.19 -5.15 -7.91
CA ILE A 90 -19.62 -6.28 -7.20
C ILE A 90 -19.25 -5.83 -5.81
N THR A 91 -19.71 -6.58 -4.82
CA THR A 91 -19.37 -6.35 -3.41
C THR A 91 -18.83 -7.63 -2.83
N VAL A 92 -17.75 -7.54 -2.05
CA VAL A 92 -17.23 -8.64 -1.28
C VAL A 92 -17.78 -8.58 0.14
N ARG A 93 -18.11 -9.72 0.73
CA ARG A 93 -18.60 -9.83 2.10
C ARG A 93 -17.81 -10.87 2.88
N GLY A 94 -17.81 -10.73 4.18
CA GLY A 94 -17.36 -11.78 5.10
C GLY A 94 -18.24 -13.04 5.00
N ARG A 95 -17.72 -14.13 5.51
CA ARG A 95 -18.19 -15.51 5.25
C ARG A 95 -19.66 -15.83 5.57
N HIS A 96 -20.33 -15.11 6.45
CA HIS A 96 -21.63 -15.46 7.02
C HIS A 96 -22.67 -14.34 7.03
N ILE A 97 -22.47 -13.31 6.22
CA ILE A 97 -23.43 -12.22 6.14
C ILE A 97 -24.39 -12.53 5.00
N ASP A 98 -25.66 -12.70 5.31
CA ASP A 98 -26.70 -12.86 4.27
C ASP A 98 -26.71 -11.62 3.37
N PRO A 99 -26.68 -11.81 2.04
CA PRO A 99 -26.67 -10.67 1.13
C PRO A 99 -27.99 -9.91 1.30
N PRO A 100 -27.93 -8.58 1.38
CA PRO A 100 -29.14 -7.80 1.23
C PRO A 100 -29.76 -8.13 -0.14
N ARG A 101 -31.08 -8.05 -0.28
CA ARG A 101 -31.77 -8.16 -1.57
C ARG A 101 -31.34 -6.99 -2.47
N CYS A 102 -30.18 -7.15 -3.11
CA CYS A 102 -29.60 -6.11 -3.98
C CYS A 102 -29.34 -6.68 -5.38
N GLN A 103 -29.31 -5.80 -6.37
CA GLN A 103 -29.00 -6.14 -7.76
C GLN A 103 -27.52 -6.42 -7.98
N HIS A 104 -26.69 -6.36 -6.92
CA HIS A 104 -25.25 -6.49 -6.97
C HIS A 104 -24.82 -7.95 -6.89
N ILE A 105 -23.71 -8.25 -7.54
CA ILE A 105 -23.04 -9.55 -7.41
C ILE A 105 -22.31 -9.54 -6.07
N VAL A 106 -22.58 -10.57 -5.26
CA VAL A 106 -21.93 -10.74 -3.97
C VAL A 106 -20.93 -11.90 -4.04
N LEU A 107 -19.70 -11.59 -3.69
CA LEU A 107 -18.61 -12.54 -3.50
C LEU A 107 -18.32 -12.68 -2.00
N TYR A 108 -17.81 -13.83 -1.57
CA TYR A 108 -17.51 -14.10 -0.18
C TYR A 108 -16.04 -14.42 -0.01
N THR A 109 -15.41 -13.84 1.03
CA THR A 109 -14.03 -14.15 1.41
C THR A 109 -13.92 -15.55 2.02
N GLU A 110 -12.85 -16.26 1.68
CA GLU A 110 -12.44 -17.50 2.32
C GLU A 110 -10.93 -17.47 2.57
N ASP A 111 -10.54 -17.29 3.83
CA ASP A 111 -9.16 -16.97 4.25
C ASP A 111 -8.39 -18.19 4.76
N ARG A 112 -9.03 -19.35 4.88
CA ARG A 112 -8.38 -20.56 5.35
C ARG A 112 -7.42 -21.10 4.29
N ASP A 113 -6.23 -21.49 4.73
CA ASP A 113 -5.17 -22.06 3.88
C ASP A 113 -4.63 -21.07 2.82
N VAL A 114 -4.78 -19.77 3.05
CA VAL A 114 -4.14 -18.69 2.27
C VAL A 114 -3.16 -17.89 3.15
N HIS A 115 -2.23 -17.22 2.51
CA HIS A 115 -1.29 -16.34 3.22
C HIS A 115 -2.03 -15.15 3.84
N HIS A 116 -1.57 -14.68 5.01
CA HIS A 116 -2.13 -13.48 5.64
C HIS A 116 -2.12 -12.29 4.68
N GLY A 117 -3.19 -11.49 4.68
CA GLY A 117 -3.40 -10.39 3.73
C GLY A 117 -3.96 -10.84 2.38
N TYR A 118 -4.36 -12.12 2.24
CA TYR A 118 -4.96 -12.68 1.04
C TYR A 118 -6.23 -13.45 1.37
N THR A 119 -7.04 -13.70 0.34
CA THR A 119 -8.30 -14.43 0.42
C THR A 119 -8.63 -15.09 -0.92
N TRP A 120 -9.46 -16.12 -0.91
CA TRP A 120 -10.18 -16.58 -2.08
C TRP A 120 -11.54 -15.88 -2.15
N LEU A 121 -12.05 -15.71 -3.37
CA LEU A 121 -13.39 -15.16 -3.58
C LEU A 121 -14.34 -16.23 -4.11
N ARG A 122 -15.22 -16.71 -3.23
CA ARG A 122 -16.30 -17.64 -3.57
C ARG A 122 -17.47 -16.87 -4.18
N VAL A 123 -18.01 -17.39 -5.27
CA VAL A 123 -19.20 -16.83 -5.94
C VAL A 123 -20.46 -17.24 -5.16
N GLY A 124 -21.28 -16.26 -4.79
CA GLY A 124 -22.56 -16.49 -4.11
C GLY A 124 -23.63 -17.08 -5.04
N HIS A 125 -24.59 -17.79 -4.45
CA HIS A 125 -25.66 -18.46 -5.21
C HIS A 125 -26.71 -17.51 -5.80
N ASN A 126 -26.80 -16.27 -5.31
CA ASN A 126 -27.87 -15.32 -5.66
C ASN A 126 -27.49 -14.29 -6.73
N GLY A 127 -26.28 -14.37 -7.28
CA GLY A 127 -25.83 -13.46 -8.34
C GLY A 127 -26.37 -13.90 -9.70
N LYS A 128 -26.96 -12.99 -10.49
CA LYS A 128 -27.06 -13.20 -11.93
C LYS A 128 -25.65 -13.50 -12.44
N ARG A 129 -25.46 -14.67 -13.03
CA ARG A 129 -24.20 -15.06 -13.65
C ARG A 129 -24.01 -14.18 -14.89
N GLU A 130 -23.45 -12.98 -14.71
CA GLU A 130 -23.07 -12.18 -15.86
C GLU A 130 -21.95 -12.90 -16.61
N TYR A 131 -22.01 -12.81 -17.93
CA TYR A 131 -21.02 -13.39 -18.85
C TYR A 131 -19.56 -13.07 -18.47
N ILE A 132 -19.33 -11.90 -17.86
CA ILE A 132 -18.05 -11.43 -17.33
C ILE A 132 -17.40 -12.41 -16.36
N PHE A 133 -18.21 -13.12 -15.55
CA PHE A 133 -17.68 -14.05 -14.53
C PHE A 133 -17.42 -15.46 -15.07
N THR A 134 -18.12 -15.89 -16.11
CA THR A 134 -17.98 -17.25 -16.59
C THR A 134 -16.57 -17.58 -17.07
N GLN A 135 -15.84 -16.61 -17.62
CA GLN A 135 -14.48 -16.79 -18.12
C GLN A 135 -13.40 -16.80 -17.01
N ALA A 136 -13.68 -16.15 -15.89
CA ALA A 136 -12.75 -16.07 -14.76
C ALA A 136 -13.15 -17.01 -13.58
N MET A 137 -14.28 -17.72 -13.72
CA MET A 137 -14.75 -18.64 -12.68
C MET A 137 -14.07 -20.01 -12.79
N VAL A 138 -13.66 -20.51 -11.65
CA VAL A 138 -13.08 -21.85 -11.51
C VAL A 138 -13.91 -22.67 -10.52
N LEU A 139 -14.37 -23.85 -10.94
CA LEU A 139 -14.98 -24.83 -10.05
C LEU A 139 -13.85 -25.65 -9.43
N THR A 140 -13.65 -25.55 -8.14
CA THR A 140 -12.61 -26.29 -7.43
C THR A 140 -12.99 -26.55 -5.98
N VAL A 141 -12.22 -27.42 -5.34
CA VAL A 141 -12.30 -27.63 -3.89
C VAL A 141 -11.61 -26.45 -3.22
N GLY A 142 -12.38 -25.66 -2.51
CA GLY A 142 -11.87 -24.51 -1.77
C GLY A 142 -11.26 -24.89 -0.42
N PRO A 143 -10.78 -23.90 0.33
CA PRO A 143 -10.10 -24.06 1.61
C PRO A 143 -10.87 -24.88 2.67
N TYR A 144 -12.17 -25.02 2.49
CA TYR A 144 -13.04 -25.78 3.40
C TYR A 144 -13.47 -27.15 2.85
N SER A 145 -12.71 -27.70 1.92
CA SER A 145 -13.01 -28.98 1.26
C SER A 145 -14.40 -29.02 0.62
N LYS A 146 -14.92 -27.88 0.18
CA LYS A 146 -16.20 -27.75 -0.51
C LYS A 146 -15.98 -27.45 -1.99
N LEU A 147 -16.69 -28.15 -2.83
CA LEU A 147 -16.71 -27.87 -4.27
C LEU A 147 -17.61 -26.63 -4.51
N ASN A 148 -17.03 -25.54 -4.93
CA ASN A 148 -17.71 -24.28 -5.19
C ASN A 148 -17.09 -23.56 -6.40
N TYR A 149 -17.79 -22.55 -6.88
CA TYR A 149 -17.24 -21.63 -7.87
C TYR A 149 -16.46 -20.52 -7.19
N TYR A 150 -15.21 -20.33 -7.63
CA TYR A 150 -14.33 -19.27 -7.17
C TYR A 150 -13.93 -18.39 -8.34
N LEU A 151 -13.72 -17.12 -8.05
CA LEU A 151 -13.21 -16.15 -9.02
C LEU A 151 -11.67 -16.17 -8.98
N SER A 152 -11.04 -16.54 -10.10
CA SER A 152 -9.58 -16.51 -10.24
C SER A 152 -9.10 -15.06 -10.40
N GLY A 153 -8.18 -14.59 -9.54
CA GLY A 153 -7.59 -13.27 -9.63
C GLY A 153 -6.83 -13.06 -10.94
N SER A 154 -6.00 -14.03 -11.32
CA SER A 154 -5.22 -13.96 -12.56
C SER A 154 -6.10 -13.96 -13.82
N ALA A 155 -7.10 -14.84 -13.88
CA ALA A 155 -8.02 -14.89 -15.03
C ALA A 155 -8.86 -13.60 -15.12
N TYR A 156 -9.25 -13.02 -13.99
CA TYR A 156 -9.98 -11.75 -13.97
C TYR A 156 -9.16 -10.59 -14.54
N ILE A 157 -7.87 -10.47 -14.18
CA ILE A 157 -6.97 -9.44 -14.75
C ILE A 157 -6.88 -9.60 -16.27
N GLN A 158 -6.63 -10.81 -16.77
CA GLN A 158 -6.51 -11.09 -18.20
C GLN A 158 -7.79 -10.74 -18.95
N PHE A 159 -8.93 -11.13 -18.39
CA PHE A 159 -10.24 -10.79 -18.96
C PHE A 159 -10.44 -9.27 -19.00
N ARG A 160 -10.16 -8.55 -17.92
CA ARG A 160 -10.25 -7.08 -17.87
C ARG A 160 -9.34 -6.41 -18.88
N GLN A 161 -8.10 -6.87 -19.02
CA GLN A 161 -7.18 -6.35 -20.03
C GLN A 161 -7.73 -6.52 -21.44
N HIS A 162 -8.26 -7.70 -21.76
CA HIS A 162 -8.88 -7.97 -23.05
C HIS A 162 -10.03 -7.00 -23.33
N ILE A 163 -10.94 -6.81 -22.38
CA ILE A 163 -12.05 -5.85 -22.52
C ILE A 163 -11.53 -4.42 -22.71
N MET A 164 -10.55 -3.99 -21.90
CA MET A 164 -9.98 -2.65 -22.02
C MET A 164 -9.35 -2.43 -23.39
N MET A 165 -8.59 -3.38 -23.91
CA MET A 165 -8.00 -3.30 -25.26
C MET A 165 -9.05 -3.22 -26.35
N GLN A 166 -10.16 -3.95 -26.23
CA GLN A 166 -11.22 -4.00 -27.23
C GLN A 166 -12.05 -2.71 -27.32
N TYR A 167 -12.26 -2.03 -26.18
CA TYR A 167 -13.17 -0.88 -26.07
C TYR A 167 -12.48 0.45 -25.77
N SER A 168 -11.15 0.47 -25.68
CA SER A 168 -10.41 1.70 -25.40
C SER A 168 -10.02 2.46 -26.68
N PRO A 169 -9.89 3.79 -26.61
CA PRO A 169 -9.38 4.59 -27.70
C PRO A 169 -7.99 4.12 -28.16
N LEU A 170 -7.70 4.21 -29.45
CA LEU A 170 -6.41 3.85 -30.05
C LEU A 170 -5.20 4.64 -29.50
N SER A 171 -5.46 5.75 -28.80
CA SER A 171 -4.43 6.56 -28.13
C SER A 171 -3.87 5.95 -26.85
N LEU A 172 -4.50 4.90 -26.31
CA LEU A 172 -4.04 4.23 -25.10
C LEU A 172 -3.10 3.07 -25.44
N GLN A 173 -1.89 3.11 -24.88
CA GLN A 173 -0.92 2.04 -25.05
C GLN A 173 -0.88 1.18 -23.77
N PHE A 174 -1.37 -0.05 -23.88
CA PHE A 174 -1.35 -1.01 -22.78
C PHE A 174 0.01 -1.70 -22.71
N GLN A 175 0.63 -1.65 -21.55
CA GLN A 175 1.91 -2.30 -21.29
C GLN A 175 1.69 -3.68 -20.62
N HIS A 176 2.77 -4.42 -20.41
CA HIS A 176 2.71 -5.71 -19.76
C HIS A 176 2.18 -5.59 -18.33
N ILE A 177 1.24 -6.48 -17.96
CA ILE A 177 0.66 -6.53 -16.61
C ILE A 177 1.75 -6.77 -15.57
N SER A 178 1.79 -5.93 -14.54
CA SER A 178 2.68 -6.08 -13.39
C SER A 178 1.87 -6.18 -12.09
N GLY A 179 1.80 -7.36 -11.53
CA GLY A 179 1.00 -7.61 -10.32
C GLY A 179 -0.49 -7.38 -10.56
N PRO A 180 -1.18 -6.57 -9.74
CA PRO A 180 -2.60 -6.24 -9.90
C PRO A 180 -2.85 -5.08 -10.86
N SER A 181 -1.78 -4.40 -11.31
CA SER A 181 -1.84 -3.19 -12.11
C SER A 181 -1.77 -3.49 -13.60
N GLN A 182 -2.57 -2.77 -14.36
CA GLN A 182 -2.46 -2.62 -15.81
C GLN A 182 -1.82 -1.26 -16.10
N PRO A 183 -0.52 -1.23 -16.45
CA PRO A 183 0.11 0.02 -16.85
C PRO A 183 -0.41 0.48 -18.21
N ILE A 184 -0.73 1.76 -18.30
CA ILE A 184 -1.28 2.40 -19.49
C ILE A 184 -0.49 3.68 -19.75
N LEU A 185 0.03 3.84 -20.97
CA LEU A 185 0.65 5.08 -21.41
C LEU A 185 -0.36 5.87 -22.25
N SER A 186 -0.63 7.10 -21.87
CA SER A 186 -1.50 8.02 -22.60
C SER A 186 -0.89 9.41 -22.63
N ASN A 187 -0.65 9.96 -23.83
CA ASN A 187 -0.08 11.30 -24.03
C ASN A 187 1.23 11.53 -23.25
N GLY A 188 2.09 10.51 -23.15
CA GLY A 188 3.36 10.59 -22.42
C GLY A 188 3.24 10.48 -20.90
N ILE A 189 2.03 10.31 -20.36
CA ILE A 189 1.79 10.10 -18.92
C ILE A 189 1.53 8.62 -18.68
N GLN A 190 2.22 8.04 -17.72
CA GLN A 190 1.99 6.67 -17.29
C GLN A 190 0.91 6.63 -16.20
N TYR A 191 -0.03 5.72 -16.38
CA TYR A 191 -1.12 5.43 -15.45
C TYR A 191 -1.05 3.98 -15.04
N ASP A 192 -1.14 3.72 -13.76
CA ASP A 192 -1.26 2.37 -13.21
C ASP A 192 -2.70 2.12 -12.76
N SER A 193 -3.40 1.29 -13.54
CA SER A 193 -4.82 0.99 -13.35
C SER A 193 -5.00 -0.32 -12.60
N VAL A 194 -5.61 -0.28 -11.41
CA VAL A 194 -5.94 -1.44 -10.58
C VAL A 194 -7.46 -1.55 -10.46
N CYS A 195 -8.01 -2.72 -10.81
CA CYS A 195 -9.42 -3.03 -10.53
C CYS A 195 -9.57 -3.58 -9.11
N SER A 196 -10.63 -3.17 -8.42
CA SER A 196 -10.90 -3.64 -7.05
C SER A 196 -12.39 -3.83 -6.79
N PHE A 197 -12.68 -4.64 -5.80
CA PHE A 197 -14.02 -4.83 -5.25
C PHE A 197 -14.10 -4.26 -3.85
N PRO A 198 -15.13 -3.48 -3.50
CA PRO A 198 -15.31 -3.00 -2.14
C PRO A 198 -15.66 -4.18 -1.21
N HIS A 199 -15.01 -4.21 -0.06
CA HIS A 199 -15.31 -5.10 1.05
C HIS A 199 -15.67 -4.21 2.26
N PRO A 200 -16.94 -3.88 2.43
CA PRO A 200 -17.38 -2.91 3.44
C PRO A 200 -17.24 -3.41 4.88
N ASP A 201 -17.04 -4.72 5.06
CA ASP A 201 -16.77 -5.28 6.38
C ASP A 201 -15.25 -5.19 6.64
N CYS A 202 -14.85 -4.70 7.81
CA CYS A 202 -13.44 -4.72 8.17
C CYS A 202 -12.99 -6.19 8.34
N PRO A 203 -11.95 -6.65 7.62
CA PRO A 203 -11.55 -8.04 7.68
C PRO A 203 -11.00 -8.41 9.06
N VAL A 204 -11.32 -9.61 9.53
CA VAL A 204 -10.82 -10.13 10.82
C VAL A 204 -9.28 -10.12 10.89
N GLN A 205 -8.61 -10.28 9.76
CA GLN A 205 -7.15 -10.19 9.66
C GLN A 205 -6.59 -8.82 10.07
N ALA A 206 -7.40 -7.74 10.09
CA ALA A 206 -7.00 -6.40 10.54
C ALA A 206 -7.32 -6.14 12.03
N SER A 207 -7.81 -7.13 12.79
CA SER A 207 -8.18 -6.94 14.21
C SER A 207 -7.04 -6.41 15.05
N LYS A 208 -5.83 -6.93 14.88
CA LYS A 208 -4.65 -6.45 15.64
C LYS A 208 -4.28 -4.99 15.34
N TRP A 209 -4.56 -4.51 14.14
CA TRP A 209 -4.40 -3.09 13.83
C TRP A 209 -5.44 -2.26 14.60
N MET A 210 -6.69 -2.70 14.63
CA MET A 210 -7.75 -2.02 15.38
C MET A 210 -7.45 -1.95 16.88
N ASP A 211 -6.94 -3.05 17.45
CA ASP A 211 -6.62 -3.15 18.89
C ASP A 211 -5.46 -2.23 19.31
N ARG A 212 -4.46 -2.01 18.43
CA ARG A 212 -3.31 -1.15 18.75
C ARG A 212 -3.48 0.31 18.39
N CYS A 213 -4.37 0.62 17.40
CA CYS A 213 -4.57 1.98 16.92
C CYS A 213 -5.09 2.93 18.01
N GLY A 214 -4.60 4.16 18.00
CA GLY A 214 -5.02 5.19 18.94
C GLY A 214 -4.38 5.09 20.33
N THR A 215 -3.63 4.03 20.66
CA THR A 215 -2.95 3.91 21.97
C THR A 215 -2.00 5.08 22.24
N ASN A 216 -1.34 5.61 21.20
CA ASN A 216 -0.48 6.79 21.24
C ASN A 216 -1.17 8.07 20.70
N GLY A 217 -2.50 8.05 20.53
CA GLY A 217 -3.24 9.16 19.93
C GLY A 217 -3.10 9.27 18.41
N TRP A 218 -2.50 8.28 17.76
CA TRP A 218 -2.31 8.21 16.32
C TRP A 218 -2.63 6.81 15.77
N PRO A 219 -3.33 6.68 14.61
CA PRO A 219 -4.11 7.75 13.96
C PRO A 219 -5.23 8.27 14.88
N PRO A 220 -5.79 9.47 14.62
CA PRO A 220 -6.92 9.98 15.40
C PRO A 220 -8.10 8.99 15.41
N GLU A 221 -8.79 8.84 16.52
CA GLU A 221 -9.91 7.91 16.70
C GLU A 221 -11.00 8.05 15.63
N THR A 222 -11.28 9.30 15.22
CA THR A 222 -12.23 9.58 14.13
C THR A 222 -11.83 8.94 12.81
N ILE A 223 -10.54 8.88 12.52
CA ILE A 223 -9.99 8.26 11.31
C ILE A 223 -10.02 6.74 11.44
N VAL A 224 -9.65 6.19 12.60
CA VAL A 224 -9.72 4.74 12.87
C VAL A 224 -11.17 4.27 12.68
N THR A 225 -12.14 4.98 13.28
CA THR A 225 -13.56 4.68 13.14
C THR A 225 -14.03 4.74 11.68
N ALA A 226 -13.63 5.76 10.93
CA ALA A 226 -13.97 5.89 9.51
C ALA A 226 -13.38 4.73 8.67
N ILE A 227 -12.16 4.30 8.94
CA ILE A 227 -11.51 3.16 8.27
C ILE A 227 -12.27 1.87 8.57
N VAL A 228 -12.59 1.61 9.83
CA VAL A 228 -13.33 0.41 10.24
C VAL A 228 -14.72 0.35 9.59
N GLN A 229 -15.41 1.48 9.54
CA GLN A 229 -16.74 1.58 8.92
C GLN A 229 -16.73 1.44 7.40
N SER A 230 -15.66 1.86 6.73
CA SER A 230 -15.55 1.77 5.27
C SER A 230 -15.01 0.43 4.77
N GLY A 231 -14.44 -0.39 5.67
CA GLY A 231 -13.85 -1.69 5.33
C GLY A 231 -12.56 -1.58 4.51
N CYS A 232 -12.41 -2.39 3.48
CA CYS A 232 -11.21 -2.41 2.64
C CYS A 232 -11.57 -2.69 1.17
N HIS A 233 -10.55 -2.87 0.32
CA HIS A 233 -10.73 -3.26 -1.08
C HIS A 233 -10.04 -4.60 -1.33
N ILE A 234 -10.61 -5.39 -2.23
CA ILE A 234 -10.03 -6.65 -2.66
C ILE A 234 -9.49 -6.47 -4.08
N VAL A 235 -8.20 -6.73 -4.29
CA VAL A 235 -7.52 -6.55 -5.57
C VAL A 235 -6.99 -7.88 -6.11
N PRO A 236 -7.01 -8.10 -7.44
CA PRO A 236 -6.62 -9.36 -8.06
C PRO A 236 -5.09 -9.54 -8.04
N LYS A 237 -4.56 -9.99 -6.92
CA LYS A 237 -3.12 -10.24 -6.72
C LYS A 237 -2.92 -11.39 -5.76
N GLY A 238 -2.35 -12.48 -6.25
CA GLY A 238 -1.99 -13.60 -5.40
C GLY A 238 -0.67 -13.38 -4.64
N PHE A 239 -0.44 -14.21 -3.63
CA PHE A 239 0.83 -14.27 -2.92
C PHE A 239 1.87 -15.00 -3.77
N LYS A 240 2.96 -14.33 -4.15
CA LYS A 240 4.06 -14.94 -4.92
C LYS A 240 4.68 -16.09 -4.11
N GLY A 241 4.61 -17.30 -4.60
CA GLY A 241 5.10 -18.50 -3.93
C GLY A 241 4.00 -19.40 -3.39
N SER A 242 2.74 -18.95 -3.37
CA SER A 242 1.61 -19.81 -3.08
C SER A 242 1.30 -20.73 -4.26
N PRO A 243 1.00 -22.02 -4.01
CA PRO A 243 0.49 -22.92 -5.05
C PRO A 243 -0.83 -22.43 -5.67
N SER A 244 -1.62 -21.68 -4.91
CA SER A 244 -2.91 -21.12 -5.33
C SER A 244 -2.83 -19.66 -5.78
N TYR A 245 -1.62 -19.14 -6.08
CA TYR A 245 -1.37 -17.76 -6.49
C TYR A 245 -2.40 -17.22 -7.48
N HIS A 246 -2.77 -18.01 -8.49
CA HIS A 246 -3.69 -17.59 -9.54
C HIS A 246 -5.14 -17.42 -9.06
N MET A 247 -5.50 -18.04 -7.93
CA MET A 247 -6.85 -17.97 -7.34
C MET A 247 -6.99 -16.85 -6.31
N GLU A 248 -5.87 -16.41 -5.74
CA GLU A 248 -5.85 -15.50 -4.60
C GLU A 248 -6.10 -14.05 -5.00
N TRP A 249 -6.61 -13.32 -4.01
CA TRP A 249 -6.90 -11.89 -4.04
C TRP A 249 -6.26 -11.25 -2.82
N CYS A 250 -5.65 -10.09 -2.98
CA CYS A 250 -5.02 -9.34 -1.89
C CYS A 250 -6.03 -8.40 -1.22
N ILE A 251 -6.01 -8.39 0.10
CA ILE A 251 -6.74 -7.41 0.92
C ILE A 251 -5.94 -6.10 0.90
N SER A 252 -6.53 -5.04 0.37
CA SER A 252 -5.86 -3.76 0.12
C SER A 252 -6.45 -2.65 0.97
N PHE A 253 -5.61 -1.96 1.70
CA PHE A 253 -5.89 -0.74 2.46
C PHE A 253 -5.32 0.52 1.79
N ALA A 254 -4.98 0.49 0.50
CA ALA A 254 -4.30 1.59 -0.18
C ALA A 254 -5.05 2.94 -0.10
N VAL A 255 -6.40 2.91 -0.10
CA VAL A 255 -7.21 4.12 0.10
C VAL A 255 -7.06 4.66 1.51
N HIS A 256 -6.95 3.79 2.52
CA HIS A 256 -6.78 4.18 3.92
C HIS A 256 -5.35 4.60 4.23
N GLU A 257 -4.35 3.94 3.65
CA GLU A 257 -2.95 4.39 3.69
C GLU A 257 -2.84 5.84 3.22
N LYS A 258 -3.46 6.15 2.07
CA LYS A 258 -3.55 7.52 1.56
C LYS A 258 -4.16 8.46 2.59
N SER A 259 -5.30 8.12 3.16
CA SER A 259 -6.00 8.95 4.14
C SER A 259 -5.15 9.23 5.38
N ILE A 260 -4.43 8.22 5.88
CA ILE A 260 -3.50 8.37 7.02
C ILE A 260 -2.30 9.26 6.64
N ILE A 261 -1.69 9.05 5.47
CA ILE A 261 -0.52 9.86 5.03
C ILE A 261 -0.93 11.31 4.78
N GLN A 262 -2.15 11.58 4.35
CA GLN A 262 -2.66 12.94 4.20
C GLN A 262 -2.74 13.71 5.52
N LEU A 263 -2.81 13.02 6.67
CA LEU A 263 -2.75 13.63 8.01
C LEU A 263 -1.33 13.99 8.46
N PHE A 264 -0.30 13.54 7.76
CA PHE A 264 1.08 13.83 8.12
C PHE A 264 1.31 15.35 8.18
N ASN A 265 1.93 15.82 9.28
CA ASN A 265 2.45 17.17 9.35
C ASN A 265 3.66 17.35 8.39
N MET A 266 4.15 18.57 8.23
CA MET A 266 5.22 18.83 7.26
C MET A 266 6.53 18.10 7.60
N THR A 267 6.87 17.93 8.87
CA THR A 267 8.06 17.17 9.29
C THR A 267 7.93 15.68 8.96
N GLN A 268 6.77 15.08 9.22
CA GLN A 268 6.45 13.70 8.85
C GLN A 268 6.48 13.50 7.33
N ARG A 269 6.03 14.49 6.55
CA ARG A 269 6.12 14.46 5.08
C ARG A 269 7.56 14.54 4.60
N HIS A 270 8.36 15.44 5.13
CA HIS A 270 9.79 15.54 4.82
C HIS A 270 10.53 14.24 5.17
N PHE A 271 10.26 13.68 6.35
CA PHE A 271 10.76 12.39 6.75
C PHE A 271 10.42 11.28 5.72
N PHE A 272 9.16 11.17 5.31
CA PHE A 272 8.76 10.14 4.34
C PHE A 272 9.37 10.37 2.96
N ILE A 273 9.50 11.62 2.51
CA ILE A 273 10.17 11.97 1.26
C ILE A 273 11.65 11.57 1.31
N LEU A 274 12.35 11.84 2.42
CA LEU A 274 13.74 11.42 2.61
C LEU A 274 13.89 9.89 2.55
N LEU A 275 13.00 9.13 3.17
CA LEU A 275 13.01 7.66 3.04
C LEU A 275 12.83 7.21 1.58
N LYS A 276 11.98 7.88 0.80
CA LYS A 276 11.79 7.56 -0.63
C LYS A 276 13.05 7.88 -1.45
N ILE A 277 13.71 9.00 -1.16
CA ILE A 277 14.98 9.39 -1.82
C ILE A 277 16.06 8.36 -1.50
N ILE A 278 16.23 7.98 -0.23
CA ILE A 278 17.18 6.96 0.20
C ILE A 278 16.87 5.61 -0.46
N ALA A 279 15.60 5.21 -0.52
CA ALA A 279 15.22 3.97 -1.19
C ALA A 279 15.55 3.97 -2.68
N LYS A 280 15.39 5.11 -3.35
CA LYS A 280 15.76 5.26 -4.76
C LYS A 280 17.25 5.09 -4.94
N ASP A 281 18.05 5.82 -4.16
CA ASP A 281 19.52 5.75 -4.18
C ASP A 281 20.04 4.33 -3.90
N LEU A 282 19.49 3.66 -2.87
CA LEU A 282 19.87 2.29 -2.53
C LEU A 282 19.58 1.31 -3.68
N ARG A 283 18.45 1.44 -4.37
CA ARG A 283 18.11 0.56 -5.50
C ARG A 283 18.98 0.81 -6.73
N GLU A 284 19.35 2.07 -6.98
CA GLU A 284 20.22 2.44 -8.09
C GLU A 284 21.66 1.93 -7.88
N ASN A 285 22.15 1.98 -6.64
CA ASN A 285 23.51 1.57 -6.30
C ASN A 285 23.64 0.07 -5.94
N PHE A 286 22.56 -0.58 -5.51
CA PHE A 286 22.53 -1.97 -5.07
C PHE A 286 21.37 -2.73 -5.72
N PRO A 287 21.56 -3.28 -6.94
CA PRO A 287 20.49 -3.97 -7.68
C PRO A 287 19.83 -5.12 -6.91
N ASP A 288 20.57 -5.82 -6.06
CA ASP A 288 20.06 -6.92 -5.22
C ASP A 288 19.01 -6.47 -4.21
N LEU A 289 18.94 -5.17 -3.90
CA LEU A 289 17.97 -4.61 -2.99
C LEU A 289 16.66 -4.17 -3.67
N GLN A 290 16.56 -4.22 -5.01
CA GLN A 290 15.40 -3.68 -5.74
C GLN A 290 14.08 -4.30 -5.31
N ASP A 291 14.06 -5.59 -5.04
CA ASP A 291 12.86 -6.30 -4.59
C ASP A 291 12.59 -6.15 -3.09
N VAL A 292 13.60 -5.81 -2.29
CA VAL A 292 13.50 -5.65 -0.82
C VAL A 292 13.14 -4.21 -0.45
N ILE A 293 13.88 -3.24 -0.98
CA ILE A 293 13.73 -1.82 -0.69
C ILE A 293 12.78 -1.18 -1.72
N THR A 294 11.51 -1.46 -1.62
CA THR A 294 10.48 -0.88 -2.50
C THR A 294 9.88 0.41 -1.91
N SER A 295 9.19 1.18 -2.74
CA SER A 295 8.40 2.33 -2.25
C SER A 295 7.37 1.91 -1.20
N TYR A 296 6.78 0.71 -1.34
CA TYR A 296 5.84 0.17 -0.37
C TYR A 296 6.51 -0.24 0.95
N THR A 297 7.73 -0.79 0.88
CA THR A 297 8.55 -1.05 2.08
C THR A 297 8.75 0.24 2.88
N MET A 298 9.17 1.33 2.22
CA MET A 298 9.38 2.61 2.90
C MET A 298 8.09 3.26 3.40
N LYS A 299 6.99 3.09 2.68
CA LYS A 299 5.67 3.51 3.16
C LYS A 299 5.29 2.79 4.45
N THR A 300 5.46 1.48 4.49
CA THR A 300 5.18 0.67 5.68
C THR A 300 6.05 1.09 6.87
N VAL A 301 7.35 1.28 6.65
CA VAL A 301 8.27 1.80 7.67
C VAL A 301 7.82 3.18 8.17
N ALA A 302 7.44 4.09 7.26
CA ALA A 302 6.98 5.42 7.64
C ALA A 302 5.72 5.38 8.50
N LEU A 303 4.74 4.55 8.14
CA LEU A 303 3.50 4.40 8.93
C LEU A 303 3.79 3.87 10.33
N TRP A 304 4.65 2.85 10.47
CA TRP A 304 5.07 2.33 11.77
C TRP A 304 5.79 3.39 12.62
N GLN A 305 6.73 4.15 12.02
CA GLN A 305 7.48 5.16 12.76
C GLN A 305 6.61 6.32 13.20
N VAL A 306 5.65 6.75 12.36
CA VAL A 306 4.72 7.82 12.75
C VAL A 306 3.77 7.38 13.86
N GLU A 307 3.35 6.10 13.89
CA GLU A 307 2.53 5.55 14.97
C GLU A 307 3.30 5.43 16.28
N LEU A 308 4.59 5.09 16.23
CA LEU A 308 5.43 4.91 17.42
C LEU A 308 5.76 6.22 18.16
N HIS A 309 5.78 7.34 17.44
CA HIS A 309 6.17 8.64 18.00
C HIS A 309 4.97 9.55 18.19
N GLN A 310 4.94 10.28 19.30
CA GLN A 310 3.89 11.26 19.54
C GLN A 310 4.02 12.45 18.58
N THR A 311 2.92 13.11 18.27
CA THR A 311 2.89 14.25 17.33
C THR A 311 3.87 15.37 17.72
N ARG A 312 4.10 15.59 19.02
CA ARG A 312 5.05 16.60 19.55
C ARG A 312 6.53 16.27 19.24
N ASP A 313 6.86 15.00 18.96
CA ASP A 313 8.23 14.56 18.70
C ASP A 313 8.64 14.81 17.24
N TRP A 314 7.70 15.32 16.41
CA TRP A 314 7.90 15.62 15.00
C TRP A 314 8.20 17.10 14.76
N ASP A 315 9.35 17.57 15.27
CA ASP A 315 9.90 18.90 14.98
C ASP A 315 10.91 18.83 13.82
N ARG A 316 11.08 19.95 13.09
CA ARG A 316 12.01 20.05 11.96
C ARG A 316 13.47 19.79 12.34
N SER A 317 13.86 20.11 13.56
CA SER A 317 15.22 19.87 14.08
C SER A 317 15.54 18.38 14.22
N HIS A 318 14.52 17.52 14.34
CA HIS A 318 14.69 16.09 14.58
C HIS A 318 14.43 15.20 13.35
N VAL A 319 14.21 15.78 12.16
CA VAL A 319 13.84 14.98 10.98
C VAL A 319 14.89 13.92 10.63
N LEU A 320 16.18 14.23 10.77
CA LEU A 320 17.24 13.25 10.49
C LEU A 320 17.33 12.16 11.56
N ASP A 321 17.07 12.48 12.82
CA ASP A 321 17.02 11.49 13.88
C ASP A 321 15.91 10.47 13.61
N ARG A 322 14.72 10.95 13.20
CA ARG A 322 13.61 10.08 12.79
C ARG A 322 13.96 9.22 11.57
N VAL A 323 14.69 9.78 10.60
CA VAL A 323 15.20 9.01 9.45
C VAL A 323 16.16 7.91 9.90
N MET A 324 17.08 8.23 10.79
CA MET A 324 18.03 7.23 11.32
C MET A 324 17.34 6.13 12.08
N GLU A 325 16.37 6.44 12.93
CA GLU A 325 15.56 5.45 13.65
C GLU A 325 14.79 4.54 12.69
N ALA A 326 14.19 5.11 11.65
CA ALA A 326 13.51 4.33 10.61
C ALA A 326 14.45 3.37 9.86
N LEU A 327 15.69 3.81 9.58
CA LEU A 327 16.70 2.95 8.94
C LEU A 327 17.19 1.85 9.88
N TYR A 328 17.34 2.12 11.18
CA TYR A 328 17.64 1.08 12.16
C TYR A 328 16.49 0.09 12.31
N PHE A 329 15.24 0.55 12.32
CA PHE A 329 14.07 -0.32 12.32
C PHE A 329 14.06 -1.20 11.06
N LEU A 330 14.25 -0.62 9.88
CA LEU A 330 14.32 -1.37 8.62
C LEU A 330 15.44 -2.39 8.63
N LYS A 331 16.65 -2.02 9.12
CA LYS A 331 17.78 -2.94 9.28
C LYS A 331 17.39 -4.13 10.16
N SER A 332 16.79 -3.89 11.33
CA SER A 332 16.31 -4.96 12.21
C SER A 332 15.27 -5.86 11.55
N CYS A 333 14.36 -5.28 10.74
CA CYS A 333 13.39 -6.04 9.95
C CYS A 333 14.07 -6.92 8.89
N VAL A 334 15.12 -6.42 8.23
CA VAL A 334 15.89 -7.20 7.25
C VAL A 334 16.66 -8.32 7.95
N GLU A 335 17.34 -8.06 9.07
CA GLU A 335 18.07 -9.06 9.86
C GLU A 335 17.15 -10.16 10.40
N SER A 336 15.96 -9.82 10.87
CA SER A 336 14.94 -10.76 11.34
C SER A 336 14.10 -11.37 10.20
N GLN A 337 14.28 -10.93 8.95
CA GLN A 337 13.48 -11.32 7.79
C GLN A 337 11.96 -11.09 7.99
N ASN A 338 11.61 -10.09 8.78
CA ASN A 338 10.23 -9.82 9.13
C ASN A 338 9.94 -8.32 9.09
N LEU A 339 9.17 -7.88 8.10
CA LEU A 339 8.56 -6.55 8.06
C LEU A 339 7.04 -6.73 8.08
N PRO A 340 6.38 -6.54 9.22
CA PRO A 340 4.93 -6.67 9.32
C PRO A 340 4.23 -5.58 8.52
N ALA A 341 3.23 -5.95 7.72
CA ALA A 341 2.37 -4.99 7.04
C ALA A 341 1.61 -4.15 8.07
N TYR A 342 1.34 -2.88 7.74
CA TYR A 342 0.80 -1.93 8.72
C TYR A 342 -0.61 -2.30 9.21
N PHE A 343 -1.52 -2.67 8.31
CA PHE A 343 -2.90 -3.04 8.65
C PHE A 343 -3.09 -4.51 9.03
N ILE A 344 -2.27 -5.40 8.50
CA ILE A 344 -2.32 -6.84 8.78
C ILE A 344 -0.92 -7.29 9.18
N PRO A 345 -0.53 -7.17 10.47
CA PRO A 345 0.85 -7.43 10.91
C PRO A 345 1.34 -8.85 10.67
N GLU A 346 0.44 -9.81 10.57
CA GLU A 346 0.76 -11.20 10.23
C GLU A 346 1.21 -11.37 8.78
N ASN A 347 0.91 -10.41 7.91
CA ASN A 347 1.40 -10.38 6.54
C ASN A 347 2.82 -9.82 6.53
N ASN A 348 3.81 -10.70 6.55
CA ASN A 348 5.21 -10.34 6.46
C ASN A 348 5.57 -9.92 5.03
N LEU A 349 5.96 -8.68 4.82
CA LEU A 349 6.31 -8.17 3.49
C LEU A 349 7.62 -8.75 2.94
N PHE A 350 8.42 -9.42 3.76
CA PHE A 350 9.66 -10.07 3.35
C PHE A 350 9.53 -11.55 3.03
N ASP A 351 8.41 -12.20 3.33
CA ASP A 351 8.21 -13.64 3.01
C ASP A 351 8.39 -13.98 1.53
N ARG A 352 8.12 -13.03 0.64
CA ARG A 352 8.28 -13.19 -0.82
C ARG A 352 9.71 -13.07 -1.29
N LYS A 353 10.62 -12.55 -0.45
CA LYS A 353 11.94 -12.04 -0.81
C LYS A 353 13.07 -12.90 -0.28
N ASN A 354 12.76 -13.86 0.59
CA ASN A 354 13.74 -14.71 1.28
C ASN A 354 14.62 -15.55 0.33
N LYS A 355 14.16 -15.86 -0.89
CA LYS A 355 14.99 -16.56 -1.88
C LYS A 355 16.09 -15.69 -2.48
N LEU A 356 15.96 -14.36 -2.46
CA LEU A 356 16.91 -13.43 -3.06
C LEU A 356 18.02 -13.02 -2.09
N LEU A 357 17.73 -12.92 -0.80
CA LEU A 357 18.71 -12.51 0.22
C LEU A 357 19.71 -13.62 0.58
N TYR A 358 19.42 -14.89 0.31
CA TYR A 358 20.23 -16.06 0.67
C TYR A 358 20.57 -16.98 -0.50
N GLY A 359 20.20 -16.61 -1.74
CA GLY A 359 20.53 -17.39 -2.95
C GLY A 359 21.99 -17.36 -3.37
N SER A 360 22.83 -16.53 -2.71
CA SER A 360 24.29 -16.53 -2.86
C SER A 360 24.94 -16.87 -1.50
N THR A 361 24.87 -18.12 -1.15
CA THR A 361 25.79 -18.93 -0.34
C THR A 361 26.93 -18.18 0.37
N PHE A 362 26.83 -18.08 1.67
CA PHE A 362 28.02 -18.30 2.50
C PHE A 362 28.09 -19.80 2.82
N VAL A 363 28.80 -20.56 1.99
CA VAL A 363 29.36 -21.86 2.38
C VAL A 363 30.66 -21.52 3.11
N PRO A 364 30.77 -21.77 4.43
CA PRO A 364 32.08 -21.68 5.06
C PRO A 364 32.93 -22.81 4.46
N SER A 365 33.97 -22.43 3.74
CA SER A 365 35.02 -23.37 3.37
C SER A 365 35.66 -23.90 4.66
N SER A 366 35.47 -25.20 4.87
CA SER A 366 36.17 -26.04 5.86
C SER A 366 37.68 -25.91 5.76
#